data_b9e69a23299df23ebce470de907ff798
#
_entry.id   b9e69a23299df23ebce470de907ff798
#
_cell.length_a   1.000
_cell.length_b   1.000
_cell.length_c   1.000
_cell.angle_alpha   90.00
_cell.angle_beta   90.00
_cell.angle_gamma   90.00
#
_symmetry.space_group_name_H-M   'P 1'
#
loop_
_entity.id
_entity.type
_entity.pdbx_description
1 polymer ?
#
loop_
_entity_poly.entity_id
_entity_poly.type
_entity_poly.pdbx_seq_one_letter_code
_entity_poly.pdbx_strand_id
1 'polypeptide(L)'
;MTVSSRTQVGIVGAGPAGLLLSHLLALRGIDSVVVENRGRAYCEARQRAGLLEAGSVELLRTVGLGKRMDAEGLEHGGIYLQFEGERHHLDFRDLTGGRWVTIYAQTEVVKDLIRARLGTGAQIEFEVSGTKRVIDSFVTAA
;
A
#
# COMPACT_ATOMS: atom_id res chain seq x y z
N MET A 1 30.22 -3.61 -9.69
CA MET A 1 30.27 -3.97 -8.25
C MET A 1 28.88 -4.41 -7.83
N THR A 2 28.69 -5.68 -7.54
CA THR A 2 27.44 -6.21 -6.98
C THR A 2 27.42 -5.87 -5.50
N VAL A 3 26.63 -4.90 -5.10
CA VAL A 3 26.37 -4.64 -3.67
C VAL A 3 25.45 -5.74 -3.19
N SER A 4 26.01 -6.68 -2.46
CA SER A 4 25.22 -7.70 -1.76
C SER A 4 24.80 -7.11 -0.42
N SER A 5 23.52 -6.74 -0.29
CA SER A 5 22.94 -6.40 1.01
C SER A 5 22.18 -7.59 1.56
N ARG A 6 22.43 -7.96 2.82
CA ARG A 6 21.64 -9.00 3.51
C ARG A 6 20.48 -8.34 4.24
N THR A 7 19.30 -8.92 4.14
CA THR A 7 18.11 -8.49 4.86
C THR A 7 17.33 -9.70 5.36
N GLN A 8 16.49 -9.53 6.37
CA GLN A 8 15.65 -10.60 6.89
C GLN A 8 14.50 -10.95 5.93
N VAL A 9 13.97 -9.94 5.23
CA VAL A 9 12.82 -10.11 4.32
C VAL A 9 13.05 -9.35 3.02
N GLY A 10 12.99 -10.05 1.90
CA GLY A 10 12.93 -9.46 0.56
C GLY A 10 11.48 -9.35 0.08
N ILE A 11 11.07 -8.17 -0.36
CA ILE A 11 9.72 -7.90 -0.85
C ILE A 11 9.79 -7.53 -2.33
N VAL A 12 9.05 -8.23 -3.17
CA VAL A 12 8.98 -7.97 -4.61
C VAL A 12 7.72 -7.16 -4.92
N GLY A 13 7.92 -5.93 -5.39
CA GLY A 13 6.88 -4.99 -5.79
C GLY A 13 6.67 -3.84 -4.79
N ALA A 14 6.83 -2.59 -5.27
CA ALA A 14 6.52 -1.36 -4.53
C ALA A 14 5.07 -0.90 -4.75
N GLY A 15 4.14 -1.85 -4.80
CA GLY A 15 2.71 -1.58 -4.72
C GLY A 15 2.27 -1.34 -3.26
N PRO A 16 0.99 -0.96 -3.03
CA PRO A 16 0.49 -0.66 -1.68
C PRO A 16 0.69 -1.81 -0.72
N ALA A 17 0.49 -3.06 -1.16
CA ALA A 17 0.64 -4.23 -0.29
C ALA A 17 2.10 -4.47 0.13
N GLY A 18 3.05 -4.44 -0.82
CA GLY A 18 4.47 -4.63 -0.53
C GLY A 18 5.05 -3.52 0.34
N LEU A 19 4.71 -2.28 0.05
CA LEU A 19 5.13 -1.12 0.84
C LEU A 19 4.54 -1.14 2.25
N LEU A 20 3.26 -1.49 2.39
CA LEU A 20 2.61 -1.61 3.69
C LEU A 20 3.22 -2.75 4.51
N LEU A 21 3.47 -3.90 3.88
CA LEU A 21 4.16 -5.01 4.54
C LEU A 21 5.54 -4.57 5.05
N SER A 22 6.34 -3.91 4.21
CA SER A 22 7.65 -3.37 4.62
C SER A 22 7.54 -2.40 5.81
N HIS A 23 6.51 -1.55 5.82
CA HIS A 23 6.26 -0.64 6.93
C HIS A 23 5.88 -1.38 8.22
N LEU A 24 5.00 -2.38 8.12
CA LEU A 24 4.60 -3.22 9.26
C LEU A 24 5.76 -4.02 9.85
N LEU A 25 6.65 -4.54 9.00
CA LEU A 25 7.87 -5.24 9.44
C LEU A 25 8.80 -4.29 10.20
N ALA A 26 9.01 -3.09 9.66
CA ALA A 26 9.85 -2.09 10.32
C ALA A 26 9.33 -1.67 11.69
N LEU A 27 8.02 -1.52 11.85
CA LEU A 27 7.42 -1.24 13.16
C LEU A 27 7.67 -2.35 14.20
N ARG A 28 8.08 -3.53 13.73
CA ARG A 28 8.45 -4.69 14.57
C ARG A 28 9.95 -4.94 14.62
N GLY A 29 10.77 -4.01 14.13
CA GLY A 29 12.22 -4.16 14.10
C GLY A 29 12.73 -5.23 13.16
N ILE A 30 11.95 -5.61 12.14
CA ILE A 30 12.32 -6.61 11.13
C ILE A 30 12.81 -5.87 9.89
N ASP A 31 14.06 -6.12 9.49
CA ASP A 31 14.65 -5.51 8.32
C ASP A 31 14.06 -6.08 7.03
N SER A 32 13.73 -5.19 6.11
CA SER A 32 13.23 -5.57 4.79
C SER A 32 13.74 -4.66 3.69
N VAL A 33 13.94 -5.23 2.50
CA VAL A 33 14.24 -4.51 1.27
C VAL A 33 13.08 -4.73 0.30
N VAL A 34 12.58 -3.63 -0.29
CA VAL A 34 11.58 -3.68 -1.36
C VAL A 34 12.30 -3.51 -2.69
N VAL A 35 12.05 -4.41 -3.64
CA VAL A 35 12.55 -4.31 -5.01
C VAL A 35 11.40 -4.13 -6.00
N GLU A 36 11.53 -3.19 -6.92
CA GLU A 36 10.51 -2.83 -7.89
C GLU A 36 11.13 -2.70 -9.29
N ASN A 37 10.47 -3.22 -10.31
CA ASN A 37 10.97 -3.17 -11.68
C ASN A 37 10.68 -1.84 -12.39
N ARG A 38 9.82 -1.02 -11.84
CA ARG A 38 9.48 0.32 -12.34
C ARG A 38 10.18 1.41 -11.56
N GLY A 39 10.28 2.58 -12.18
CA GLY A 39 10.79 3.76 -11.50
C GLY A 39 9.82 4.29 -10.46
N ARG A 40 10.34 5.00 -9.47
CA ARG A 40 9.56 5.61 -8.40
C ARG A 40 8.41 6.49 -8.92
N ALA A 41 8.70 7.35 -9.89
CA ALA A 41 7.69 8.24 -10.49
C ALA A 41 6.51 7.46 -11.08
N TYR A 42 6.78 6.32 -11.72
CA TYR A 42 5.73 5.44 -12.22
C TYR A 42 4.86 4.86 -11.09
N CYS A 43 5.48 4.38 -10.02
CA CYS A 43 4.76 3.81 -8.87
C CYS A 43 3.85 4.86 -8.21
N GLU A 44 4.34 6.09 -8.05
CA GLU A 44 3.61 7.21 -7.46
C GLU A 44 2.51 7.78 -8.37
N ALA A 45 2.60 7.62 -9.70
CA ALA A 45 1.64 8.13 -10.67
C ALA A 45 0.64 7.09 -11.18
N ARG A 46 0.88 5.80 -10.95
CA ARG A 46 0.05 4.73 -11.48
C ARG A 46 -1.33 4.72 -10.84
N GLN A 47 -2.30 5.24 -11.56
CA GLN A 47 -3.70 5.26 -11.13
C GLN A 47 -4.27 3.83 -11.01
N ARG A 48 -4.98 3.60 -9.92
CA ARG A 48 -5.75 2.41 -9.60
C ARG A 48 -7.03 2.82 -8.87
N ALA A 49 -7.72 1.86 -8.25
CA ALA A 49 -8.86 2.16 -7.39
C ALA A 49 -8.51 3.21 -6.32
N GLY A 50 -9.48 3.96 -5.89
CA GLY A 50 -9.33 5.02 -4.89
C GLY A 50 -10.31 4.87 -3.74
N LEU A 51 -10.78 3.65 -3.48
CA LEU A 51 -11.76 3.36 -2.46
C LEU A 51 -11.15 2.42 -1.42
N LEU A 52 -11.09 2.87 -0.19
CA LEU A 52 -10.55 2.13 0.95
C LEU A 52 -11.69 1.65 1.83
N GLU A 53 -11.70 0.36 2.14
CA GLU A 53 -12.59 -0.22 3.13
C GLU A 53 -12.19 0.21 4.55
N ALA A 54 -13.14 0.18 5.48
CA ALA A 54 -12.94 0.60 6.87
C ALA A 54 -11.74 -0.07 7.54
N GLY A 55 -11.52 -1.37 7.30
CA GLY A 55 -10.37 -2.09 7.85
C GLY A 55 -9.02 -1.59 7.34
N SER A 56 -8.93 -1.21 6.07
CA SER A 56 -7.73 -0.61 5.49
C SER A 56 -7.45 0.79 6.04
N VAL A 57 -8.51 1.59 6.21
CA VAL A 57 -8.45 2.93 6.82
C VAL A 57 -7.93 2.83 8.26
N GLU A 58 -8.50 1.93 9.04
CA GLU A 58 -8.10 1.73 10.44
C GLU A 58 -6.66 1.23 10.56
N LEU A 59 -6.24 0.32 9.68
CA LEU A 59 -4.86 -0.14 9.63
C LEU A 59 -3.89 1.01 9.33
N LEU A 60 -4.17 1.84 8.33
CA LEU A 60 -3.35 3.01 7.99
C LEU A 60 -3.24 3.99 9.17
N ARG A 61 -4.33 4.23 9.90
CA ARG A 61 -4.33 5.04 11.13
C ARG A 61 -3.46 4.44 12.20
N THR A 62 -3.63 3.14 12.46
CA THR A 62 -2.88 2.41 13.50
C THR A 62 -1.38 2.42 13.26
N VAL A 63 -0.94 2.38 12.01
CA VAL A 63 0.48 2.39 11.65
C VAL A 63 1.05 3.79 11.42
N GLY A 64 0.30 4.85 11.77
CA GLY A 64 0.76 6.24 11.70
C GLY A 64 0.69 6.89 10.32
N LEU A 65 -0.04 6.30 9.36
CA LEU A 65 -0.17 6.79 7.99
C LEU A 65 -1.55 7.40 7.69
N GLY A 66 -2.42 7.53 8.69
CA GLY A 66 -3.79 8.03 8.53
C GLY A 66 -3.90 9.54 8.35
N LYS A 67 -2.94 10.34 8.83
CA LYS A 67 -3.08 11.79 8.97
C LYS A 67 -3.52 12.51 7.68
N ARG A 68 -2.88 12.21 6.55
CA ARG A 68 -3.22 12.86 5.27
C ARG A 68 -4.50 12.29 4.68
N MET A 69 -4.72 11.00 4.82
CA MET A 69 -5.97 10.34 4.43
C MET A 69 -7.17 10.92 5.20
N ASP A 70 -7.04 11.19 6.49
CA ASP A 70 -8.11 11.80 7.30
C ASP A 70 -8.38 13.25 6.94
N ALA A 71 -7.38 13.98 6.43
CA ALA A 71 -7.52 15.37 6.02
C ALA A 71 -8.08 15.55 4.60
N GLU A 72 -7.75 14.64 3.69
CA GLU A 72 -8.02 14.76 2.25
C GLU A 72 -9.06 13.75 1.74
N GLY A 73 -9.24 12.63 2.47
CA GLY A 73 -10.18 11.57 2.11
C GLY A 73 -11.64 11.97 2.29
N LEU A 74 -12.52 11.41 1.48
CA LEU A 74 -13.95 11.66 1.54
C LEU A 74 -14.69 10.42 2.01
N GLU A 75 -15.55 10.54 3.00
CA GLU A 75 -16.42 9.46 3.43
C GLU A 75 -17.49 9.18 2.37
N HIS A 76 -17.72 7.90 2.11
CA HIS A 76 -18.74 7.45 1.17
C HIS A 76 -19.59 6.36 1.84
N GLY A 77 -20.84 6.74 2.15
CA GLY A 77 -21.73 5.95 3.00
C GLY A 77 -22.58 4.91 2.28
N GLY A 78 -22.59 4.86 0.94
CA GLY A 78 -23.44 3.92 0.22
C GLY A 78 -23.33 4.02 -1.30
N ILE A 79 -24.00 3.12 -1.99
CA ILE A 79 -24.07 3.11 -3.47
C ILE A 79 -25.52 2.94 -3.92
N TYR A 80 -25.78 3.33 -5.15
CA TYR A 80 -27.04 3.03 -5.82
C TYR A 80 -26.83 1.95 -6.87
N LEU A 81 -27.60 0.91 -6.79
CA LEU A 81 -27.72 -0.10 -7.84
C LEU A 81 -28.98 0.19 -8.67
N GLN A 82 -28.90 0.05 -9.97
CA GLN A 82 -30.03 0.19 -10.87
C GLN A 82 -30.15 -1.06 -11.75
N PHE A 83 -31.27 -1.76 -11.60
CA PHE A 83 -31.61 -2.93 -12.39
C PHE A 83 -33.14 -3.05 -12.53
N GLU A 84 -33.60 -3.66 -13.59
CA GLU A 84 -35.03 -3.82 -13.90
C GLU A 84 -35.86 -2.51 -13.87
N GLY A 85 -35.21 -1.38 -14.14
CA GLY A 85 -35.86 -0.06 -14.12
C GLY A 85 -35.98 0.58 -12.73
N GLU A 86 -35.61 -0.11 -11.69
CA GLU A 86 -35.65 0.37 -10.31
C GLU A 86 -34.27 0.77 -9.79
N ARG A 87 -34.24 1.73 -8.86
CA ARG A 87 -33.04 2.21 -8.20
C ARG A 87 -33.04 1.84 -6.72
N HIS A 88 -32.06 1.04 -6.32
CA HIS A 88 -31.91 0.54 -4.97
C HIS A 88 -30.72 1.23 -4.28
N HIS A 89 -30.95 1.85 -3.14
CA HIS A 89 -29.87 2.42 -2.31
C HIS A 89 -29.36 1.34 -1.35
N LEU A 90 -28.05 1.11 -1.37
CA LEU A 90 -27.36 0.29 -0.37
C LEU A 90 -26.61 1.24 0.58
N ASP A 91 -27.16 1.46 1.75
CA ASP A 91 -26.51 2.22 2.81
C ASP A 91 -25.50 1.33 3.53
N PHE A 92 -24.20 1.68 3.45
CA PHE A 92 -23.15 0.88 4.07
C PHE A 92 -23.19 0.96 5.58
N ARG A 93 -23.59 2.09 6.16
CA ARG A 93 -23.65 2.25 7.62
C ARG A 93 -24.72 1.36 8.22
N ASP A 94 -25.88 1.30 7.60
CA ASP A 94 -26.97 0.44 8.04
C ASP A 94 -26.61 -1.04 7.92
N LEU A 95 -26.00 -1.43 6.80
CA LEU A 95 -25.63 -2.82 6.54
C LEU A 95 -24.45 -3.33 7.38
N THR A 96 -23.56 -2.43 7.86
CA THR A 96 -22.29 -2.80 8.51
C THR A 96 -22.20 -2.38 9.98
N GLY A 97 -23.27 -1.83 10.55
CA GLY A 97 -23.26 -1.32 11.91
C GLY A 97 -22.42 -0.02 12.06
N GLY A 98 -22.52 0.90 11.08
CA GLY A 98 -21.94 2.24 11.16
C GLY A 98 -20.65 2.45 10.37
N ARG A 99 -20.21 1.48 9.57
CA ARG A 99 -19.00 1.62 8.76
C ARG A 99 -19.30 2.27 7.40
N TRP A 100 -18.29 2.92 6.84
CA TRP A 100 -18.30 3.52 5.51
C TRP A 100 -17.00 3.19 4.79
N VAL A 101 -16.92 3.51 3.51
CA VAL A 101 -15.69 3.45 2.72
C VAL A 101 -15.12 4.86 2.58
N THR A 102 -13.81 4.97 2.43
CA THR A 102 -13.13 6.24 2.26
C THR A 102 -12.58 6.35 0.84
N ILE A 103 -12.96 7.41 0.15
CA ILE A 103 -12.38 7.75 -1.15
C ILE A 103 -11.05 8.45 -0.88
N TYR A 104 -9.97 7.73 -1.11
CA TYR A 104 -8.60 8.22 -1.03
C TYR A 104 -7.76 7.48 -2.07
N ALA A 105 -7.24 8.22 -3.05
CA ALA A 105 -6.59 7.61 -4.20
C ALA A 105 -5.44 6.68 -3.81
N GLN A 106 -5.39 5.50 -4.39
CA GLN A 106 -4.33 4.53 -4.13
C GLN A 106 -2.93 5.10 -4.42
N THR A 107 -2.81 6.02 -5.37
CA THR A 107 -1.58 6.78 -5.64
C THR A 107 -1.10 7.54 -4.41
N GLU A 108 -2.03 8.13 -3.66
CA GLU A 108 -1.71 8.88 -2.45
C GLU A 108 -1.26 7.95 -1.31
N VAL A 109 -1.91 6.80 -1.17
CA VAL A 109 -1.47 5.74 -0.25
C VAL A 109 -0.04 5.29 -0.56
N VAL A 110 0.27 5.05 -1.84
CA VAL A 110 1.61 4.66 -2.28
C VAL A 110 2.65 5.74 -1.98
N LYS A 111 2.34 7.01 -2.27
CA LYS A 111 3.22 8.14 -1.95
C LYS A 111 3.49 8.26 -0.45
N ASP A 112 2.47 8.09 0.37
CA ASP A 112 2.61 8.16 1.83
C ASP A 112 3.47 7.02 2.36
N LEU A 113 3.26 5.80 1.86
CA LEU A 113 4.05 4.63 2.21
C LEU A 113 5.51 4.77 1.77
N ILE A 114 5.79 5.21 0.53
CA ILE A 114 7.15 5.45 0.04
C ILE A 114 7.83 6.51 0.92
N ARG A 115 7.16 7.62 1.19
CA ARG A 115 7.69 8.70 2.04
C ARG A 115 8.02 8.20 3.43
N ALA A 116 7.12 7.46 4.06
CA ALA A 116 7.32 6.90 5.39
C ALA A 116 8.51 5.94 5.43
N ARG A 117 8.62 5.04 4.45
CA ARG A 117 9.71 4.06 4.40
C ARG A 117 11.07 4.71 4.15
N LEU A 118 11.17 5.62 3.19
CA LEU A 118 12.41 6.35 2.92
C LEU A 118 12.80 7.26 4.09
N GLY A 119 11.83 7.85 4.79
CA GLY A 119 12.07 8.67 5.98
C GLY A 119 12.70 7.92 7.15
N THR A 120 12.59 6.60 7.19
CA THR A 120 13.26 5.73 8.19
C THR A 120 14.61 5.17 7.70
N GLY A 121 15.10 5.58 6.54
CA GLY A 121 16.31 5.03 5.93
C GLY A 121 16.14 3.65 5.30
N ALA A 122 14.90 3.18 5.13
CA ALA A 122 14.64 1.89 4.50
C ALA A 122 15.03 1.86 3.03
N GLN A 123 15.46 0.69 2.57
CA GLN A 123 15.84 0.47 1.18
C GLN A 123 14.61 0.11 0.34
N ILE A 124 14.36 0.92 -0.68
CA ILE A 124 13.44 0.64 -1.78
C ILE A 124 14.24 0.78 -3.07
N GLU A 125 14.50 -0.33 -3.72
CA GLU A 125 15.27 -0.39 -4.96
C GLU A 125 14.31 -0.35 -6.15
N PHE A 126 14.31 0.76 -6.87
CA PHE A 126 13.52 0.94 -8.10
C PHE A 126 14.33 0.57 -9.33
N GLU A 127 13.63 0.28 -10.45
CA GLU A 127 14.20 -0.05 -11.76
C GLU A 127 15.09 -1.32 -11.73
N VAL A 128 14.80 -2.23 -10.79
CA VAL A 128 15.51 -3.53 -10.70
C VAL A 128 14.96 -4.47 -11.74
N SER A 129 15.71 -4.69 -12.81
CA SER A 129 15.40 -5.69 -13.83
C SER A 129 15.89 -7.08 -13.41
N GLY A 130 15.02 -8.10 -13.55
CA GLY A 130 15.39 -9.48 -13.28
C GLY A 130 15.20 -9.91 -11.83
N THR A 131 14.02 -9.73 -11.29
CA THR A 131 13.58 -10.14 -9.94
C THR A 131 13.96 -11.58 -9.57
N LYS A 132 14.10 -12.47 -10.57
CA LYS A 132 14.57 -13.84 -10.38
C LYS A 132 16.01 -13.91 -9.84
N ARG A 133 16.90 -13.00 -10.28
CA ARG A 133 18.29 -12.93 -9.76
C ARG A 133 18.36 -12.44 -8.33
N VAL A 134 17.43 -11.56 -7.93
CA VAL A 134 17.37 -11.05 -6.57
C VAL A 134 16.93 -12.17 -5.62
N ILE A 135 15.91 -12.94 -5.99
CA ILE A 135 15.44 -14.09 -5.21
C ILE A 135 16.53 -15.16 -5.10
N ASP A 136 17.22 -15.49 -6.20
CA ASP A 136 18.30 -16.48 -6.19
C ASP A 136 19.48 -16.08 -5.28
N SER A 137 19.78 -14.78 -5.18
CA SER A 137 20.83 -14.27 -4.28
C SER A 137 20.45 -14.33 -2.79
N PHE A 138 19.15 -14.32 -2.46
CA PHE A 138 18.67 -14.47 -1.08
C PHE A 138 18.47 -15.93 -0.64
N VAL A 139 18.13 -16.83 -1.57
CA VAL A 139 17.85 -18.24 -1.28
C VAL A 139 19.12 -19.10 -1.21
N THR A 140 20.20 -18.71 -1.90
CA THR A 140 21.44 -19.50 -1.95
C THR A 140 22.35 -19.28 -0.72
N ALA A 141 21.94 -18.50 0.27
CA ALA A 141 22.72 -18.20 1.47
C ALA A 141 22.21 -18.89 2.76
N ALA A 142 21.45 -19.98 2.62
CA ALA A 142 20.98 -20.84 3.71
C ALA A 142 21.86 -22.09 3.84
#